data_b8b576d28a474dfb63d25ecf5319fbca
#
_entry.id   b8b576d28a474dfb63d25ecf5319fbca
#
_cell.length_a   1.000
_cell.length_b   1.000
_cell.length_c   1.000
_cell.angle_alpha   90.00
_cell.angle_beta   90.00
_cell.angle_gamma   90.00
#
_symmetry.space_group_name_H-M   'P 1'
#
loop_
_entity.id
_entity.type
_entity.pdbx_description
1 polymer ?
#
loop_
_entity_poly.entity_id
_entity_poly.type
_entity_poly.pdbx_seq_one_letter_code
_entity_poly.pdbx_strand_id
1 'polypeptide(L)'
;MATKTPIDKLTENIRKVLNEYEDAVVKDVGQLAKDFAKKGAQSIRNEARSHGWGENTDYDKGWTTRFESGRLSSQGIIYNSKVPGLPHLLEHGHALRNGGRSKGVAHIAPVEDKISEEFYKAVKNSL
;
A
#
# COMPACT_ATOMS: atom_id res chain seq x y z
N MET A 1 45.77 -11.70 -21.44
CA MET A 1 44.85 -11.01 -20.53
C MET A 1 44.37 -9.71 -21.15
N ALA A 2 43.09 -9.58 -21.40
CA ALA A 2 42.57 -8.38 -22.04
C ALA A 2 42.62 -7.20 -21.05
N THR A 3 43.30 -6.14 -21.42
CA THR A 3 43.34 -4.90 -20.64
C THR A 3 42.07 -4.10 -20.93
N LYS A 4 41.35 -3.71 -19.91
CA LYS A 4 40.17 -2.88 -20.09
C LYS A 4 40.57 -1.52 -20.66
N THR A 5 39.85 -1.08 -21.69
CA THR A 5 40.05 0.24 -22.25
C THR A 5 39.41 1.30 -21.34
N PRO A 6 39.78 2.60 -21.45
CA PRO A 6 39.10 3.66 -20.71
C PRO A 6 37.59 3.70 -20.94
N ILE A 7 37.11 3.31 -22.13
CA ILE A 7 35.71 3.26 -22.47
C ILE A 7 35.00 2.16 -21.67
N ASP A 8 35.61 0.97 -21.55
CA ASP A 8 35.07 -0.14 -20.77
C ASP A 8 34.95 0.22 -19.29
N LYS A 9 35.97 0.88 -18.75
CA LYS A 9 35.98 1.35 -17.36
C LYS A 9 34.89 2.39 -17.12
N LEU A 10 34.69 3.31 -18.07
CA LEU A 10 33.62 4.31 -17.99
C LEU A 10 32.24 3.63 -17.97
N THR A 11 32.03 2.63 -18.83
CA THR A 11 30.78 1.86 -18.89
C THR A 11 30.50 1.16 -17.56
N GLU A 12 31.50 0.54 -16.95
CA GLU A 12 31.36 -0.08 -15.64
C GLU A 12 31.01 0.94 -14.55
N ASN A 13 31.65 2.10 -14.55
CA ASN A 13 31.36 3.15 -13.58
C ASN A 13 29.95 3.69 -13.73
N ILE A 14 29.49 3.90 -14.96
CA ILE A 14 28.11 4.35 -15.22
C ILE A 14 27.11 3.32 -14.72
N ARG A 15 27.35 2.03 -15.02
CA ARG A 15 26.49 0.95 -14.56
C ARG A 15 26.41 0.89 -13.04
N LYS A 16 27.54 1.05 -12.36
CA LYS A 16 27.59 1.07 -10.90
C LYS A 16 26.78 2.23 -10.33
N VAL A 17 26.93 3.43 -10.86
CA VAL A 17 26.19 4.62 -10.42
C VAL A 17 24.68 4.42 -10.64
N LEU A 18 24.27 3.88 -11.79
CA LEU A 18 22.87 3.62 -12.10
C LEU A 18 22.26 2.58 -11.14
N ASN A 19 23.02 1.52 -10.83
CA ASN A 19 22.58 0.51 -9.87
C ASN A 19 22.42 1.08 -8.47
N GLU A 20 23.37 1.90 -8.02
CA GLU A 20 23.29 2.57 -6.72
C GLU A 20 22.09 3.51 -6.64
N TYR A 21 21.83 4.27 -7.71
CA TYR A 21 20.66 5.16 -7.79
C TYR A 21 19.35 4.35 -7.73
N GLU A 22 19.27 3.27 -8.49
CA GLU A 22 18.11 2.39 -8.53
C GLU A 22 17.82 1.78 -7.16
N ASP A 23 18.85 1.28 -6.47
CA ASP A 23 18.71 0.71 -5.13
C ASP A 23 18.21 1.75 -4.13
N ALA A 24 18.72 2.98 -4.19
CA ALA A 24 18.27 4.07 -3.35
C ALA A 24 16.81 4.43 -3.60
N VAL A 25 16.39 4.51 -4.87
CA VAL A 25 14.99 4.78 -5.24
C VAL A 25 14.06 3.67 -4.75
N VAL A 26 14.43 2.41 -4.96
CA VAL A 26 13.63 1.26 -4.50
C VAL A 26 13.48 1.29 -2.98
N LYS A 27 14.55 1.61 -2.25
CA LYS A 27 14.50 1.72 -0.79
C LYS A 27 13.58 2.85 -0.33
N ASP A 28 13.71 4.02 -0.92
CA ASP A 28 12.92 5.19 -0.53
C ASP A 28 11.44 5.01 -0.86
N VAL A 29 11.12 4.50 -2.05
CA VAL A 29 9.74 4.21 -2.46
C VAL A 29 9.17 3.09 -1.59
N GLY A 30 9.96 2.08 -1.25
CA GLY A 30 9.56 1.00 -0.35
C GLY A 30 9.18 1.52 1.03
N GLN A 31 9.96 2.43 1.58
CA GLN A 31 9.66 3.03 2.88
C GLN A 31 8.37 3.87 2.82
N LEU A 32 8.18 4.64 1.75
CA LEU A 32 6.94 5.38 1.53
C LEU A 32 5.74 4.44 1.42
N ALA A 33 5.85 3.35 0.67
CA ALA A 33 4.78 2.35 0.54
C ALA A 33 4.39 1.78 1.90
N LYS A 34 5.36 1.47 2.74
CA LYS A 34 5.14 0.96 4.09
C LYS A 34 4.43 1.98 4.97
N ASP A 35 4.89 3.23 4.95
CA ASP A 35 4.33 4.31 5.75
C ASP A 35 2.89 4.63 5.31
N PHE A 36 2.65 4.72 4.01
CA PHE A 36 1.31 5.00 3.47
C PHE A 36 0.35 3.84 3.66
N ALA A 37 0.82 2.59 3.66
CA ALA A 37 -0.03 1.45 4.01
C ALA A 37 -0.52 1.56 5.46
N LYS A 38 0.36 1.89 6.40
CA LYS A 38 -0.02 2.10 7.81
C LYS A 38 -1.00 3.25 7.95
N LYS A 39 -0.76 4.36 7.27
CA LYS A 39 -1.66 5.51 7.26
C LYS A 39 -3.02 5.15 6.69
N GLY A 40 -3.05 4.37 5.61
CA GLY A 40 -4.26 3.88 4.99
C GLY A 40 -5.08 2.99 5.93
N ALA A 41 -4.44 2.06 6.62
CA ALA A 41 -5.10 1.19 7.59
C ALA A 41 -5.75 2.01 8.71
N GLN A 42 -5.06 3.01 9.24
CA GLN A 42 -5.61 3.89 10.27
C GLN A 42 -6.77 4.73 9.73
N SER A 43 -6.66 5.21 8.50
CA SER A 43 -7.72 5.99 7.86
C SER A 43 -8.98 5.16 7.63
N ILE A 44 -8.83 3.88 7.27
CA ILE A 44 -9.98 2.96 7.12
C ILE A 44 -10.66 2.73 8.47
N ARG A 45 -9.89 2.56 9.54
CA ARG A 45 -10.43 2.47 10.91
C ARG A 45 -11.25 3.70 11.26
N ASN A 46 -10.71 4.88 10.99
CA ASN A 46 -11.38 6.15 11.28
C ASN A 46 -12.69 6.29 10.50
N GLU A 47 -12.69 5.92 9.22
CA GLU A 47 -13.90 5.92 8.40
C GLU A 47 -14.94 4.93 8.95
N ALA A 48 -14.53 3.72 9.29
CA ALA A 48 -15.43 2.72 9.86
C ALA A 48 -16.06 3.21 11.17
N ARG A 49 -15.25 3.83 12.03
CA ARG A 49 -15.72 4.42 13.30
C ARG A 49 -16.72 5.55 13.05
N SER A 50 -16.52 6.35 12.01
CA SER A 50 -17.42 7.44 11.66
C SER A 50 -18.81 6.94 11.23
N HIS A 51 -18.91 5.70 10.76
CA HIS A 51 -20.18 5.06 10.43
C HIS A 51 -20.83 4.36 11.63
N GLY A 52 -20.26 4.49 12.83
CA GLY A 52 -20.84 3.92 14.04
C GLY A 52 -20.55 2.44 14.26
N TRP A 53 -19.57 1.87 13.59
CA TRP A 53 -19.22 0.45 13.72
C TRP A 53 -18.37 0.14 14.95
N GLY A 54 -18.15 1.13 15.80
CA GLY A 54 -17.54 0.96 17.13
C GLY A 54 -16.03 0.83 17.13
N GLU A 55 -15.45 1.29 18.24
CA GLU A 55 -14.03 1.11 18.53
C GLU A 55 -13.81 -0.24 19.20
N ASN A 56 -12.61 -0.80 19.06
CA ASN A 56 -12.18 -2.05 19.69
C ASN A 56 -12.99 -3.30 19.29
N THR A 57 -13.79 -3.24 18.24
CA THR A 57 -14.40 -4.42 17.64
C THR A 57 -13.33 -5.22 16.88
N ASP A 58 -13.62 -6.48 16.56
CA ASP A 58 -12.72 -7.29 15.74
C ASP A 58 -12.46 -6.64 14.38
N TYR A 59 -13.47 -6.00 13.81
CA TYR A 59 -13.31 -5.27 12.55
C TYR A 59 -12.34 -4.09 12.71
N ASP A 60 -12.47 -3.32 13.77
CA ASP A 60 -11.59 -2.20 14.07
C ASP A 60 -10.16 -2.66 14.32
N LYS A 61 -9.98 -3.67 15.18
CA LYS A 61 -8.66 -4.19 15.57
C LYS A 61 -7.98 -5.00 14.48
N GLY A 62 -8.75 -5.54 13.55
CA GLY A 62 -8.24 -6.44 12.52
C GLY A 62 -7.48 -5.75 11.40
N TRP A 63 -7.63 -4.45 11.23
CA TRP A 63 -6.92 -3.72 10.18
C TRP A 63 -5.43 -3.70 10.45
N THR A 64 -4.68 -4.24 9.51
CA THR A 64 -3.23 -4.36 9.61
C THR A 64 -2.61 -4.26 8.22
N THR A 65 -1.30 -4.28 8.18
CA THR A 65 -0.55 -4.15 6.92
C THR A 65 0.48 -5.24 6.79
N ARG A 66 0.78 -5.58 5.55
CA ARG A 66 1.89 -6.44 5.19
C ARG A 66 2.71 -5.73 4.12
N PHE A 67 4.01 -5.85 4.20
CA PHE A 67 4.93 -5.27 3.23
C PHE A 67 5.67 -6.38 2.50
N GLU A 68 5.64 -6.31 1.18
CA GLU A 68 6.37 -7.22 0.31
C GLU A 68 7.32 -6.42 -0.56
N SER A 69 8.58 -6.82 -0.59
CA SER A 69 9.58 -6.16 -1.43
C SER A 69 10.31 -7.17 -2.28
N GLY A 70 10.43 -6.85 -3.56
CA GLY A 70 11.32 -7.53 -4.49
C GLY A 70 12.47 -6.61 -4.84
N ARG A 71 13.32 -7.05 -5.76
CA ARG A 71 14.48 -6.28 -6.19
C ARG A 71 14.10 -4.91 -6.78
N LEU A 72 13.05 -4.89 -7.61
CA LEU A 72 12.61 -3.70 -8.33
C LEU A 72 11.17 -3.30 -8.03
N SER A 73 10.57 -3.89 -6.98
CA SER A 73 9.19 -3.61 -6.64
C SER A 73 8.97 -3.65 -5.15
N SER A 74 8.04 -2.84 -4.68
CA SER A 74 7.63 -2.81 -3.28
C SER A 74 6.12 -2.67 -3.24
N GLN A 75 5.48 -3.40 -2.33
CA GLN A 75 4.04 -3.39 -2.19
C GLN A 75 3.64 -3.34 -0.73
N GLY A 76 2.85 -2.35 -0.36
CA GLY A 76 2.17 -2.29 0.93
C GLY A 76 0.75 -2.84 0.76
N ILE A 77 0.38 -3.79 1.60
CA ILE A 77 -0.93 -4.42 1.55
C ILE A 77 -1.67 -4.11 2.84
N ILE A 78 -2.90 -3.60 2.71
CA ILE A 78 -3.79 -3.33 3.83
C ILE A 78 -4.88 -4.39 3.82
N TYR A 79 -5.06 -5.08 4.95
CA TYR A 79 -6.05 -6.13 5.04
C TYR A 79 -6.60 -6.26 6.45
N ASN A 80 -7.72 -6.97 6.60
CA ASN A 80 -8.29 -7.25 7.91
C ASN A 80 -7.98 -8.70 8.28
N SER A 81 -7.16 -8.89 9.31
CA SER A 81 -6.68 -10.20 9.73
C SER A 81 -7.67 -10.96 10.60
N LYS A 82 -8.58 -10.26 11.28
CA LYS A 82 -9.54 -10.90 12.21
C LYS A 82 -10.83 -11.33 11.54
N VAL A 83 -11.33 -10.51 10.61
CA VAL A 83 -12.57 -10.80 9.88
C VAL A 83 -12.38 -10.53 8.39
N PRO A 84 -11.55 -11.29 7.69
CA PRO A 84 -11.11 -10.97 6.33
C PRO A 84 -12.21 -10.94 5.28
N GLY A 85 -13.33 -11.61 5.49
CA GLY A 85 -14.46 -11.59 4.57
C GLY A 85 -15.43 -10.44 4.77
N LEU A 86 -15.32 -9.71 5.88
CA LEU A 86 -16.28 -8.67 6.24
C LEU A 86 -16.09 -7.34 5.47
N PRO A 87 -14.86 -6.89 5.16
CA PRO A 87 -14.68 -5.63 4.44
C PRO A 87 -15.45 -5.54 3.13
N HIS A 88 -15.41 -6.59 2.32
CA HIS A 88 -16.11 -6.65 1.05
C HIS A 88 -17.63 -6.55 1.24
N LEU A 89 -18.16 -7.27 2.23
CA LEU A 89 -19.60 -7.28 2.51
C LEU A 89 -20.09 -5.92 2.97
N LEU A 90 -19.33 -5.22 3.80
CA LEU A 90 -19.68 -3.89 4.29
C LEU A 90 -19.56 -2.84 3.18
N GLU A 91 -18.54 -2.95 2.34
CA GLU A 91 -18.31 -2.00 1.26
C GLU A 91 -19.38 -2.08 0.17
N HIS A 92 -19.78 -3.27 -0.23
CA HIS A 92 -20.63 -3.50 -1.40
C HIS A 92 -22.03 -4.02 -1.06
N GLY A 93 -22.28 -4.36 0.19
CA GLY A 93 -23.51 -5.02 0.59
C GLY A 93 -23.51 -6.52 0.28
N HIS A 94 -24.51 -7.23 0.76
CA HIS A 94 -24.62 -8.68 0.57
C HIS A 94 -26.07 -9.11 0.55
N ALA A 95 -26.34 -10.32 0.04
CA ALA A 95 -27.67 -10.90 0.01
C ALA A 95 -28.14 -11.25 1.42
N LEU A 96 -29.41 -10.97 1.71
CA LEU A 96 -30.05 -11.29 2.97
C LEU A 96 -30.88 -12.57 2.83
N ARG A 97 -31.12 -13.26 3.97
CA ARG A 97 -31.89 -14.50 3.99
C ARG A 97 -33.32 -14.33 3.47
N ASN A 98 -33.93 -13.16 3.67
CA ASN A 98 -35.29 -12.87 3.26
C ASN A 98 -35.43 -12.47 1.80
N GLY A 99 -34.37 -12.61 0.98
CA GLY A 99 -34.39 -12.27 -0.43
C GLY A 99 -34.01 -10.83 -0.73
N GLY A 100 -33.80 -9.99 0.27
CA GLY A 100 -33.32 -8.64 0.10
C GLY A 100 -31.81 -8.56 0.03
N ARG A 101 -31.28 -7.36 -0.07
CA ARG A 101 -29.84 -7.09 -0.07
C ARG A 101 -29.52 -5.94 0.90
N SER A 102 -28.47 -6.11 1.69
CA SER A 102 -27.99 -5.03 2.55
C SER A 102 -27.38 -3.91 1.70
N LYS A 103 -27.46 -2.69 2.22
CA LYS A 103 -26.83 -1.54 1.57
C LYS A 103 -25.34 -1.53 1.85
N GLY A 104 -24.54 -1.39 0.81
CA GLY A 104 -23.10 -1.17 0.95
C GLY A 104 -22.81 0.23 1.47
N VAL A 105 -21.74 0.35 2.26
CA VAL A 105 -21.26 1.63 2.76
C VAL A 105 -19.79 1.77 2.37
N ALA A 106 -19.51 2.66 1.42
CA ALA A 106 -18.16 2.89 0.94
C ALA A 106 -17.31 3.52 2.06
N HIS A 107 -16.35 2.78 2.57
CA HIS A 107 -15.42 3.24 3.60
C HIS A 107 -13.98 2.93 3.25
N ILE A 108 -13.76 2.05 2.28
CA ILE A 108 -12.44 1.67 1.79
C ILE A 108 -12.10 2.48 0.54
N ALA A 109 -13.00 2.55 -0.44
CA ALA A 109 -12.76 3.25 -1.69
C ALA A 109 -12.37 4.73 -1.52
N PRO A 110 -13.04 5.54 -0.66
CA PRO A 110 -12.61 6.91 -0.44
C PRO A 110 -11.21 7.02 0.15
N VAL A 111 -10.84 6.11 1.06
CA VAL A 111 -9.50 6.07 1.66
C VAL A 111 -8.48 5.66 0.62
N GLU A 112 -8.78 4.64 -0.18
CA GLU A 112 -7.90 4.16 -1.24
C GLU A 112 -7.56 5.27 -2.23
N ASP A 113 -8.56 5.99 -2.70
CA ASP A 113 -8.38 7.10 -3.65
C ASP A 113 -7.47 8.20 -3.07
N LYS A 114 -7.72 8.58 -1.83
CA LYS A 114 -6.96 9.63 -1.14
C LYS A 114 -5.51 9.20 -0.89
N ILE A 115 -5.32 7.99 -0.37
CA ILE A 115 -3.98 7.47 -0.04
C ILE A 115 -3.18 7.24 -1.32
N SER A 116 -3.79 6.72 -2.37
CA SER A 116 -3.12 6.53 -3.66
C SER A 116 -2.63 7.84 -4.25
N GLU A 117 -3.45 8.88 -4.20
CA GLU A 117 -3.07 10.20 -4.67
C GLU A 117 -1.92 10.79 -3.85
N GLU A 118 -2.02 10.74 -2.53
CA GLU A 118 -0.97 11.22 -1.63
C GLU A 118 0.34 10.46 -1.80
N PHE A 119 0.25 9.14 -1.97
CA PHE A 119 1.41 8.28 -2.22
C PHE A 119 2.10 8.65 -3.54
N TYR A 120 1.32 8.83 -4.61
CA TYR A 120 1.85 9.24 -5.90
C TYR A 120 2.61 10.55 -5.80
N LYS A 121 2.05 11.54 -5.11
CA LYS A 121 2.70 12.83 -4.91
C LYS A 121 3.99 12.71 -4.10
N ALA A 122 3.97 11.88 -3.05
CA ALA A 122 5.14 11.67 -2.21
C ALA A 122 6.28 11.00 -3.00
N VAL A 123 5.97 10.00 -3.81
CA VAL A 123 6.96 9.33 -4.68
C VAL A 123 7.53 10.33 -5.67
N LYS A 124 6.69 11.11 -6.33
CA LYS A 124 7.11 12.12 -7.31
C LYS A 124 8.04 13.15 -6.68
N ASN A 125 7.75 13.59 -5.46
CA ASN A 125 8.56 14.58 -4.75
C ASN A 125 9.89 14.01 -4.25
N SER A 126 9.98 12.69 -4.03
CA SER A 126 11.22 12.05 -3.58
C SER A 126 12.19 11.75 -4.72
N LEU A 127 11.73 11.80 -5.95
CA LEU A 127 12.54 11.62 -7.15
C LEU A 127 13.06 12.98 -7.62
#